data_bbecf96a8782170675b2bfcc0f04df70
#
_entry.id   bbecf96a8782170675b2bfcc0f04df70
#
_cell.length_a   1.000
_cell.length_b   1.000
_cell.length_c   1.000
_cell.angle_alpha   90.00
_cell.angle_beta   90.00
_cell.angle_gamma   90.00
#
_symmetry.space_group_name_H-M   'P 1'
#
loop_
_entity.id
_entity.type
_entity.pdbx_description
1 polymer ?
#
loop_
_entity_poly.entity_id
_entity_poly.type
_entity_poly.pdbx_seq_one_letter_code
_entity_poly.pdbx_strand_id
1 'polypeptide(L)'
;EYHCATCDSQHNYNKSEVKGYRSVKKEDVDLFKKAKRQWESSPELHEYVPSEDIPEGHMTSVRNPIFDHGYEKWADMFNKRQLLSLSSLLYEIDKLDNQNSKEFLLLALTDCLRRNTMMIGYSQVANQVSDLFRTNAFDPPTRPTESNVWGAEYGTGTFKSTWEMIIRGVE
;
A
#
# COMPACT_ATOMS: atom_id res chain seq x y z
N GLU A 1 3.97 5.41 -12.11
CA GLU A 1 5.11 4.59 -12.54
C GLU A 1 4.57 3.26 -13.09
N TYR A 2 5.10 2.79 -14.22
CA TYR A 2 4.75 1.48 -14.77
C TYR A 2 6.00 0.80 -15.35
N HIS A 3 5.99 -0.51 -15.30
CA HIS A 3 6.92 -1.38 -16.02
C HIS A 3 6.19 -2.08 -17.15
N CYS A 4 6.80 -2.15 -18.31
CA CYS A 4 6.30 -2.91 -19.45
C CYS A 4 7.18 -4.14 -19.66
N ALA A 5 6.76 -5.31 -19.13
CA ALA A 5 7.50 -6.55 -19.29
C ALA A 5 7.76 -6.92 -20.76
N THR A 6 6.84 -6.55 -21.67
CA THR A 6 7.00 -6.77 -23.10
C THR A 6 8.10 -5.89 -23.70
N CYS A 7 8.15 -4.61 -23.29
CA CYS A 7 9.22 -3.71 -23.75
C CYS A 7 10.59 -4.13 -23.20
N ASP A 8 10.63 -4.57 -21.93
CA ASP A 8 11.86 -5.07 -21.29
C ASP A 8 12.43 -6.28 -22.04
N SER A 9 11.57 -7.24 -22.42
CA SER A 9 11.98 -8.44 -23.13
C SER A 9 12.39 -8.21 -24.58
N GLN A 10 11.81 -7.20 -25.24
CA GLN A 10 12.05 -6.90 -26.65
C GLN A 10 13.29 -6.02 -26.90
N HIS A 11 13.69 -5.21 -25.94
CA HIS A 11 14.68 -4.17 -26.18
C HIS A 11 15.98 -4.27 -25.38
N ASN A 12 16.13 -5.27 -24.51
CA ASN A 12 17.34 -5.46 -23.68
C ASN A 12 17.74 -4.20 -22.88
N TYR A 13 16.76 -3.36 -22.53
CA TYR A 13 17.01 -2.11 -21.81
C TYR A 13 17.46 -2.36 -20.38
N ASN A 14 18.33 -1.49 -19.90
CA ASN A 14 18.64 -1.39 -18.48
C ASN A 14 17.33 -1.13 -17.70
N LYS A 15 17.12 -1.79 -16.57
CA LYS A 15 15.90 -1.66 -15.73
C LYS A 15 15.48 -0.21 -15.43
N SER A 16 16.43 0.74 -15.45
CA SER A 16 16.19 2.17 -15.28
C SER A 16 15.53 2.85 -16.48
N GLU A 17 15.62 2.29 -17.68
CA GLU A 17 15.16 2.93 -18.93
C GLU A 17 13.69 2.61 -19.25
N VAL A 18 13.14 1.57 -18.63
CA VAL A 18 11.77 1.11 -18.88
C VAL A 18 10.74 1.72 -17.90
N LYS A 19 11.24 2.39 -16.86
CA LYS A 19 10.39 3.14 -15.94
C LYS A 19 9.86 4.40 -16.60
N GLY A 20 8.54 4.56 -16.61
CA GLY A 20 7.89 5.69 -17.25
C GLY A 20 6.69 6.20 -16.48
N TYR A 21 6.25 7.38 -16.89
CA TYR A 21 5.05 8.01 -16.40
C TYR A 21 4.05 8.14 -17.54
N ARG A 22 2.79 7.90 -17.27
CA ARG A 22 1.71 8.18 -18.21
C ARG A 22 0.56 8.90 -17.51
N SER A 23 -0.19 9.64 -18.29
CA SER A 23 -1.44 10.22 -17.80
C SER A 23 -2.46 9.13 -17.46
N VAL A 24 -3.32 9.41 -16.49
CA VAL A 24 -4.42 8.54 -16.10
C VAL A 24 -5.36 8.36 -17.30
N LYS A 25 -5.71 7.11 -17.59
CA LYS A 25 -6.68 6.74 -18.63
C LYS A 25 -8.04 6.41 -18.01
N LYS A 26 -9.05 6.33 -18.86
CA LYS A 26 -10.40 5.96 -18.43
C LYS A 26 -10.44 4.60 -17.73
N GLU A 27 -9.67 3.65 -18.25
CA GLU A 27 -9.58 2.29 -17.70
C GLU A 27 -9.07 2.28 -16.25
N ASP A 28 -8.11 3.16 -15.90
CA ASP A 28 -7.58 3.30 -14.55
C ASP A 28 -8.66 3.81 -13.59
N VAL A 29 -9.44 4.79 -14.03
CA VAL A 29 -10.58 5.34 -13.28
C VAL A 29 -11.67 4.30 -13.09
N ASP A 30 -11.98 3.52 -14.13
CA ASP A 30 -13.00 2.48 -14.08
C ASP A 30 -12.57 1.33 -13.14
N LEU A 31 -11.30 0.95 -13.15
CA LEU A 31 -10.73 -0.02 -12.19
C LEU A 31 -10.83 0.47 -10.75
N PHE A 32 -10.52 1.75 -10.50
CA PHE A 32 -10.66 2.33 -9.16
C PHE A 32 -12.12 2.30 -8.69
N LYS A 33 -13.06 2.72 -9.55
CA LYS A 33 -14.50 2.66 -9.26
C LYS A 33 -14.99 1.23 -9.02
N LYS A 34 -14.46 0.27 -9.77
CA LYS A 34 -14.78 -1.16 -9.57
C LYS A 34 -14.32 -1.62 -8.20
N ALA A 35 -13.07 -1.33 -7.83
CA ALA A 35 -12.53 -1.67 -6.52
C ALA A 35 -13.33 -1.03 -5.38
N LYS A 36 -13.71 0.25 -5.52
CA LYS A 36 -14.57 0.93 -4.54
C LYS A 36 -15.91 0.22 -4.36
N ARG A 37 -16.60 -0.10 -5.46
CA ARG A 37 -17.89 -0.84 -5.40
C ARG A 37 -17.73 -2.22 -4.77
N GLN A 38 -16.65 -2.93 -5.10
CA GLN A 38 -16.37 -4.23 -4.50
C GLN A 38 -16.13 -4.11 -3.00
N TRP A 39 -15.37 -3.12 -2.55
CA TRP A 39 -15.21 -2.83 -1.13
C TRP A 39 -16.57 -2.60 -0.44
N GLU A 40 -17.39 -1.75 -1.00
CA GLU A 40 -18.72 -1.40 -0.45
C GLU A 40 -19.68 -2.60 -0.40
N SER A 41 -19.49 -3.61 -1.26
CA SER A 41 -20.31 -4.84 -1.32
C SER A 41 -19.70 -6.03 -0.58
N SER A 42 -18.60 -5.86 0.15
CA SER A 42 -17.89 -6.93 0.88
C SER A 42 -17.82 -6.63 2.38
N PRO A 43 -18.96 -6.67 3.10
CA PRO A 43 -19.02 -6.33 4.54
C PRO A 43 -18.12 -7.23 5.39
N GLU A 44 -17.88 -8.49 4.98
CA GLU A 44 -17.00 -9.44 5.64
C GLU A 44 -15.54 -8.94 5.72
N LEU A 45 -15.11 -8.09 4.80
CA LEU A 45 -13.78 -7.49 4.81
C LEU A 45 -13.67 -6.30 5.76
N HIS A 46 -14.79 -5.68 6.12
CA HIS A 46 -14.80 -4.53 7.01
C HIS A 46 -14.38 -4.89 8.44
N GLU A 47 -14.56 -6.13 8.85
CA GLU A 47 -14.13 -6.64 10.16
C GLU A 47 -12.59 -6.65 10.31
N TYR A 48 -11.86 -6.62 9.20
CA TYR A 48 -10.40 -6.60 9.15
C TYR A 48 -9.81 -5.18 9.09
N VAL A 49 -10.64 -4.16 9.27
CA VAL A 49 -10.20 -2.76 9.25
C VAL A 49 -10.40 -2.17 10.65
N PRO A 50 -9.37 -1.50 11.22
CA PRO A 50 -9.51 -0.84 12.50
C PRO A 50 -10.60 0.23 12.46
N SER A 51 -11.50 0.18 13.43
CA SER A 51 -12.60 1.15 13.60
C SER A 51 -12.24 2.29 14.56
N GLU A 52 -11.09 2.19 15.22
CA GLU A 52 -10.63 3.10 16.27
C GLU A 52 -10.33 4.48 15.71
N ASP A 53 -10.69 5.49 16.49
CA ASP A 53 -10.36 6.87 16.23
C ASP A 53 -8.86 7.12 16.44
N ILE A 54 -8.30 8.05 15.69
CA ILE A 54 -6.92 8.49 15.88
C ILE A 54 -6.88 9.33 17.16
N PRO A 55 -6.03 8.97 18.14
CA PRO A 55 -5.97 9.71 19.40
C PRO A 55 -5.34 11.09 19.18
N GLU A 56 -5.86 12.08 19.86
CA GLU A 56 -5.21 13.39 19.96
C GLU A 56 -3.87 13.27 20.69
N GLY A 57 -2.87 13.95 20.16
CA GLY A 57 -1.54 13.93 20.73
C GLY A 57 -0.58 14.86 20.00
N HIS A 58 0.65 15.00 20.52
CA HIS A 58 1.63 15.90 19.92
C HIS A 58 1.88 15.64 18.44
N MET A 59 1.90 14.37 18.04
CA MET A 59 2.19 13.95 16.66
C MET A 59 0.98 14.06 15.73
N THR A 60 -0.23 14.08 16.27
CA THR A 60 -1.47 14.07 15.49
C THR A 60 -2.21 15.40 15.49
N SER A 61 -2.03 16.21 16.55
CA SER A 61 -2.81 17.46 16.74
C SER A 61 -1.96 18.72 16.78
N VAL A 62 -0.68 18.64 17.20
CA VAL A 62 0.13 19.82 17.46
C VAL A 62 1.14 20.08 16.35
N ARG A 63 1.92 19.09 15.99
CA ARG A 63 3.00 19.26 15.01
C ARG A 63 2.49 19.34 13.59
N ASN A 64 1.63 18.42 13.23
CA ASN A 64 0.95 18.36 11.93
C ASN A 64 -0.47 17.87 12.18
N PRO A 65 -1.44 18.77 12.30
CA PRO A 65 -2.80 18.38 12.64
C PRO A 65 -3.42 17.59 11.49
N ILE A 66 -3.34 16.27 11.59
CA ILE A 66 -3.86 15.35 10.56
C ILE A 66 -5.39 15.44 10.45
N PHE A 67 -6.06 15.87 11.51
CA PHE A 67 -7.50 16.10 11.53
C PHE A 67 -7.93 17.22 10.56
N ASP A 68 -7.09 18.25 10.33
CA ASP A 68 -7.33 19.30 9.35
C ASP A 68 -7.32 18.76 7.90
N HIS A 69 -6.76 17.56 7.71
CA HIS A 69 -6.75 16.86 6.43
C HIS A 69 -7.87 15.80 6.31
N GLY A 70 -8.78 15.73 7.31
CA GLY A 70 -9.93 14.83 7.32
C GLY A 70 -9.62 13.39 7.74
N TYR A 71 -8.50 13.15 8.41
CA TYR A 71 -8.18 11.84 9.00
C TYR A 71 -8.70 11.80 10.42
N GLU A 72 -9.77 11.06 10.67
CA GLU A 72 -10.38 10.89 12.01
C GLU A 72 -10.11 9.48 12.55
N LYS A 73 -10.11 8.48 11.66
CA LYS A 73 -9.86 7.07 11.99
C LYS A 73 -8.59 6.56 11.31
N TRP A 74 -7.97 5.54 11.88
CA TRP A 74 -6.82 4.89 11.25
C TRP A 74 -7.13 4.39 9.83
N ALA A 75 -8.37 3.95 9.59
CA ALA A 75 -8.85 3.52 8.28
C ALA A 75 -8.84 4.64 7.22
N ASP A 76 -8.94 5.91 7.62
CA ASP A 76 -8.96 7.05 6.71
C ASP A 76 -7.62 7.27 6.01
N MET A 77 -6.53 6.71 6.57
CA MET A 77 -5.22 6.74 5.95
C MET A 77 -5.13 5.87 4.67
N PHE A 78 -6.20 5.18 4.31
CA PHE A 78 -6.24 4.26 3.16
C PHE A 78 -7.39 4.60 2.24
N ASN A 79 -7.16 4.55 0.93
CA ASN A 79 -8.27 4.63 -0.01
C ASN A 79 -9.00 3.28 -0.13
N LYS A 80 -10.18 3.27 -0.79
CA LYS A 80 -11.04 2.09 -0.85
C LYS A 80 -10.41 0.91 -1.61
N ARG A 81 -9.50 1.16 -2.55
CA ARG A 81 -8.76 0.12 -3.27
C ARG A 81 -7.69 -0.51 -2.37
N GLN A 82 -7.01 0.31 -1.58
CA GLN A 82 -6.04 -0.17 -0.58
C GLN A 82 -6.75 -0.99 0.50
N LEU A 83 -7.86 -0.48 1.06
CA LEU A 83 -8.66 -1.21 2.04
C LEU A 83 -9.11 -2.56 1.48
N LEU A 84 -9.69 -2.60 0.27
CA LEU A 84 -10.09 -3.86 -0.37
C LEU A 84 -8.91 -4.84 -0.46
N SER A 85 -7.77 -4.39 -0.96
CA SER A 85 -6.63 -5.28 -1.20
C SER A 85 -5.99 -5.79 0.09
N LEU A 86 -5.80 -4.90 1.07
CA LEU A 86 -5.18 -5.25 2.36
C LEU A 86 -6.09 -6.14 3.20
N SER A 87 -7.39 -5.82 3.27
CA SER A 87 -8.35 -6.64 4.00
C SER A 87 -8.57 -8.01 3.35
N SER A 88 -8.56 -8.07 2.01
CA SER A 88 -8.63 -9.37 1.31
C SER A 88 -7.42 -10.25 1.63
N LEU A 89 -6.22 -9.68 1.67
CA LEU A 89 -5.01 -10.42 2.07
C LEU A 89 -5.12 -10.91 3.50
N LEU A 90 -5.52 -10.04 4.44
CA LEU A 90 -5.66 -10.41 5.84
C LEU A 90 -6.73 -11.49 6.04
N TYR A 91 -7.85 -11.36 5.36
CA TYR A 91 -8.92 -12.36 5.36
C TYR A 91 -8.45 -13.73 4.87
N GLU A 92 -7.67 -13.80 3.79
CA GLU A 92 -7.13 -15.07 3.29
C GLU A 92 -6.03 -15.63 4.21
N ILE A 93 -5.22 -14.78 4.82
CA ILE A 93 -4.22 -15.19 5.81
C ILE A 93 -4.92 -15.78 7.05
N ASP A 94 -6.01 -15.17 7.49
CA ASP A 94 -6.75 -15.62 8.67
C ASP A 94 -7.35 -17.03 8.53
N LYS A 95 -7.66 -17.46 7.32
CA LYS A 95 -8.18 -18.82 7.01
C LYS A 95 -7.13 -19.92 7.07
N LEU A 96 -5.86 -19.59 7.19
CA LEU A 96 -4.80 -20.60 7.19
C LEU A 96 -4.78 -21.40 8.49
N ASP A 97 -4.74 -22.71 8.38
CA ASP A 97 -4.63 -23.61 9.54
C ASP A 97 -3.22 -23.66 10.13
N ASN A 98 -2.20 -23.48 9.31
CA ASN A 98 -0.80 -23.51 9.75
C ASN A 98 -0.40 -22.19 10.42
N GLN A 99 -0.25 -22.23 11.74
CA GLN A 99 0.05 -21.04 12.55
C GLN A 99 1.37 -20.37 12.15
N ASN A 100 2.43 -21.13 11.89
CA ASN A 100 3.72 -20.55 11.50
C ASN A 100 3.61 -19.80 10.16
N SER A 101 2.95 -20.40 9.18
CA SER A 101 2.72 -19.75 7.88
C SER A 101 1.88 -18.47 8.04
N LYS A 102 0.85 -18.51 8.90
CA LYS A 102 0.00 -17.35 9.23
C LYS A 102 0.85 -16.21 9.81
N GLU A 103 1.69 -16.50 10.79
CA GLU A 103 2.55 -15.50 11.44
C GLU A 103 3.54 -14.83 10.48
N PHE A 104 4.22 -15.62 9.63
CA PHE A 104 5.13 -15.08 8.63
C PHE A 104 4.42 -14.21 7.59
N LEU A 105 3.21 -14.61 7.15
CA LEU A 105 2.42 -13.81 6.23
C LEU A 105 1.87 -12.53 6.88
N LEU A 106 1.53 -12.57 8.17
CA LEU A 106 1.17 -11.37 8.94
C LEU A 106 2.34 -10.39 9.05
N LEU A 107 3.57 -10.89 9.27
CA LEU A 107 4.77 -10.05 9.24
C LEU A 107 4.95 -9.38 7.87
N ALA A 108 4.77 -10.13 6.78
CA ALA A 108 4.83 -9.58 5.42
C ALA A 108 3.77 -8.51 5.19
N LEU A 109 2.54 -8.74 5.64
CA LEU A 109 1.44 -7.77 5.55
C LEU A 109 1.73 -6.51 6.36
N THR A 110 2.24 -6.65 7.58
CA THR A 110 2.58 -5.53 8.46
C THR A 110 3.64 -4.62 7.84
N ASP A 111 4.71 -5.18 7.27
CA ASP A 111 5.72 -4.37 6.56
C ASP A 111 5.15 -3.73 5.29
N CYS A 112 4.26 -4.41 4.58
CA CYS A 112 3.59 -3.88 3.40
C CYS A 112 2.73 -2.64 3.73
N LEU A 113 2.04 -2.60 4.88
CA LEU A 113 1.16 -1.50 5.29
C LEU A 113 1.85 -0.14 5.26
N ARG A 114 3.09 -0.03 5.73
CA ARG A 114 3.82 1.24 5.84
C ARG A 114 4.09 1.92 4.49
N ARG A 115 3.97 1.20 3.38
CA ARG A 115 4.13 1.72 2.00
C ARG A 115 2.86 1.63 1.18
N ASN A 116 1.76 1.21 1.78
CA ASN A 116 0.45 1.09 1.12
C ASN A 116 -0.62 1.90 1.83
N THR A 117 -0.33 3.15 2.10
CA THR A 117 -1.21 4.14 2.73
C THR A 117 -1.23 5.43 1.91
N MET A 118 -2.25 6.26 2.07
CA MET A 118 -2.33 7.60 1.45
C MET A 118 -1.44 8.63 2.16
N MET A 119 -0.77 8.24 3.27
CA MET A 119 0.16 9.08 4.01
C MET A 119 1.58 9.09 3.41
N ILE A 120 1.78 8.50 2.26
CA ILE A 120 3.08 8.44 1.58
C ILE A 120 3.08 9.25 0.29
N GLY A 121 4.26 9.78 -0.05
CA GLY A 121 4.52 10.47 -1.30
C GLY A 121 5.46 9.67 -2.21
N TYR A 122 5.77 10.24 -3.35
CA TYR A 122 6.74 9.69 -4.30
C TYR A 122 8.02 10.52 -4.32
N SER A 123 9.15 9.86 -4.18
CA SER A 123 10.47 10.48 -4.34
C SER A 123 10.95 10.29 -5.78
N GLN A 124 10.99 11.38 -6.54
CA GLN A 124 11.51 11.36 -7.92
C GLN A 124 13.02 11.02 -7.95
N VAL A 125 13.76 11.51 -6.95
CA VAL A 125 15.21 11.28 -6.87
C VAL A 125 15.53 9.81 -6.62
N ALA A 126 14.82 9.19 -5.69
CA ALA A 126 14.99 7.77 -5.36
C ALA A 126 14.15 6.85 -6.27
N ASN A 127 13.27 7.42 -7.11
CA ASN A 127 12.34 6.71 -7.98
C ASN A 127 11.54 5.61 -7.25
N GLN A 128 11.00 5.95 -6.08
CA GLN A 128 10.25 5.03 -5.23
C GLN A 128 9.22 5.76 -4.37
N VAL A 129 8.22 5.03 -3.88
CA VAL A 129 7.32 5.52 -2.85
C VAL A 129 8.08 5.71 -1.53
N SER A 130 7.68 6.71 -0.76
CA SER A 130 8.22 6.93 0.58
C SER A 130 7.68 5.91 1.57
N ASP A 131 8.18 5.97 2.78
CA ASP A 131 7.77 5.14 3.91
C ASP A 131 6.95 6.01 4.88
N LEU A 132 5.91 5.46 5.49
CA LEU A 132 5.10 6.15 6.50
C LEU A 132 5.95 6.62 7.68
N PHE A 133 6.90 5.80 8.11
CA PHE A 133 7.79 6.08 9.24
C PHE A 133 9.07 6.81 8.86
N ARG A 134 9.12 7.44 7.68
CA ARG A 134 10.27 8.25 7.26
C ARG A 134 10.56 9.42 8.21
N THR A 135 9.53 9.97 8.81
CA THR A 135 9.60 11.04 9.80
C THR A 135 8.99 10.55 11.11
N ASN A 136 9.34 11.21 12.22
CA ASN A 136 8.73 10.93 13.53
C ASN A 136 7.39 11.66 13.69
N ALA A 137 6.62 11.81 12.61
CA ALA A 137 5.35 12.49 12.57
C ALA A 137 4.45 11.89 11.49
N PHE A 138 3.14 12.00 11.67
CA PHE A 138 2.17 11.75 10.63
C PHE A 138 2.07 13.02 9.76
N ASP A 139 2.82 13.05 8.67
CA ASP A 139 2.86 14.17 7.72
C ASP A 139 2.06 13.82 6.46
N PRO A 140 0.80 14.28 6.32
CA PRO A 140 0.06 14.07 5.08
C PRO A 140 0.79 14.72 3.91
N PRO A 141 1.16 13.96 2.88
CA PRO A 141 1.88 14.52 1.75
C PRO A 141 0.95 15.39 0.89
N THR A 142 1.48 16.48 0.35
CA THR A 142 0.73 17.33 -0.59
C THR A 142 0.22 16.57 -1.82
N ARG A 143 0.93 15.52 -2.20
CA ARG A 143 0.59 14.64 -3.32
C ARG A 143 0.70 13.18 -2.87
N PRO A 144 -0.37 12.62 -2.30
CA PRO A 144 -0.41 11.22 -1.92
C PRO A 144 -0.12 10.31 -3.13
N THR A 145 0.59 9.25 -2.88
CA THR A 145 0.92 8.25 -3.90
C THR A 145 0.39 6.89 -3.46
N GLU A 146 -0.29 6.21 -4.35
CA GLU A 146 -0.73 4.84 -4.11
C GLU A 146 0.29 3.85 -4.68
N SER A 147 0.73 2.91 -3.85
CA SER A 147 1.55 1.79 -4.27
C SER A 147 0.69 0.59 -4.65
N ASN A 148 1.27 -0.38 -5.34
CA ASN A 148 0.62 -1.66 -5.60
C ASN A 148 0.75 -2.56 -4.36
N VAL A 149 -0.38 -2.91 -3.75
CA VAL A 149 -0.42 -3.72 -2.52
C VAL A 149 0.14 -5.11 -2.77
N TRP A 150 -0.33 -5.81 -3.82
CA TRP A 150 0.07 -7.19 -4.09
C TRP A 150 1.52 -7.30 -4.53
N GLY A 151 1.87 -6.64 -5.62
CA GLY A 151 3.21 -6.71 -6.18
C GLY A 151 3.26 -6.40 -7.67
N ALA A 152 4.46 -6.09 -8.10
CA ALA A 152 4.86 -5.97 -9.49
C ALA A 152 6.18 -6.73 -9.65
N GLU A 153 6.60 -6.96 -10.87
CA GLU A 153 7.89 -7.62 -11.15
C GLU A 153 9.07 -6.90 -10.49
N TYR A 154 8.99 -5.57 -10.43
CA TYR A 154 9.97 -4.72 -9.77
C TYR A 154 9.24 -3.76 -8.82
N GLY A 155 9.64 -3.77 -7.56
CA GLY A 155 9.05 -2.86 -6.58
C GLY A 155 9.42 -3.26 -5.16
N THR A 156 9.45 -2.29 -4.27
CA THR A 156 9.65 -2.49 -2.85
C THR A 156 8.39 -2.12 -2.08
N GLY A 157 8.16 -2.77 -0.93
CA GLY A 157 7.03 -2.47 -0.05
C GLY A 157 5.70 -3.00 -0.55
N THR A 158 5.70 -3.93 -1.50
CA THR A 158 4.54 -4.73 -1.88
C THR A 158 4.49 -6.00 -1.03
N PHE A 159 3.32 -6.61 -0.86
CA PHE A 159 3.19 -7.85 -0.11
C PHE A 159 4.12 -8.94 -0.65
N LYS A 160 4.14 -9.15 -1.97
CA LYS A 160 4.99 -10.14 -2.61
C LYS A 160 6.48 -9.89 -2.35
N SER A 161 6.95 -8.65 -2.52
CA SER A 161 8.37 -8.33 -2.32
C SER A 161 8.81 -8.53 -0.87
N THR A 162 7.94 -8.22 0.09
CA THR A 162 8.21 -8.42 1.51
C THR A 162 8.20 -9.91 1.87
N TRP A 163 7.24 -10.66 1.35
CA TRP A 163 7.18 -12.12 1.52
C TRP A 163 8.44 -12.81 0.99
N GLU A 164 8.88 -12.47 -0.22
CA GLU A 164 10.11 -13.02 -0.81
C GLU A 164 11.36 -12.66 0.01
N MET A 165 11.37 -11.49 0.66
CA MET A 165 12.46 -11.11 1.56
C MET A 165 12.46 -11.95 2.84
N ILE A 166 11.28 -12.24 3.41
CA ILE A 166 11.14 -13.09 4.60
C ILE A 166 11.62 -14.49 4.29
N ILE A 167 11.19 -15.09 3.18
CA ILE A 167 11.63 -16.45 2.77
C ILE A 167 13.15 -16.51 2.71
N ARG A 168 13.79 -15.56 2.03
CA ARG A 168 15.27 -15.52 1.93
C ARG A 168 15.98 -15.30 3.27
N GLY A 169 15.30 -14.81 4.27
CA GLY A 169 15.85 -14.62 5.62
C GLY A 169 15.76 -15.85 6.52
N VAL A 170 14.98 -16.87 6.12
CA VAL A 170 14.83 -18.14 6.87
C VAL A 170 15.52 -19.32 6.20
N GLU A 171 16.04 -19.16 4.98
CA GLU A 171 16.94 -20.10 4.30
C GLU A 171 18.39 -19.94 4.79
#